data_4c69bd9c7cd66570c45d29df184f174f
#
_entry.id   4c69bd9c7cd66570c45d29df184f174f
#
_cell.length_a   1.000
_cell.length_b   1.000
_cell.length_c   1.000
_cell.angle_alpha   90.00
_cell.angle_beta   90.00
_cell.angle_gamma   90.00
#
_symmetry.space_group_name_H-M   'P 1'
#
loop_
_entity.id
_entity.type
_entity.pdbx_description
1 polymer ?
#
loop_
_entity_poly.entity_id
_entity_poly.type
_entity_poly.pdbx_seq_one_letter_code
_entity_poly.pdbx_strand_id
1 'polypeptide(L)'
;MPQGGIERGENPRTAALRELMEEVGTNKVEIIAETNEWFYYDLPPEFSNKLWNGRYAGQMQKWFLMRFLGDDSDININTAHPEFAEWSWNSIPTLPALIVDFKKDLYARVVNEFASHFGD
;
A
#
# COMPACT_ATOMS: atom_id res chain seq x y z
N MET A 1 -5.07 -1.73 0.34
CA MET A 1 -4.31 -0.53 0.78
C MET A 1 -3.73 0.16 -0.45
N PRO A 2 -3.65 1.50 -0.43
CA PRO A 2 -3.08 2.23 -1.57
C PRO A 2 -1.64 1.82 -1.87
N GLN A 3 -1.33 1.67 -3.13
CA GLN A 3 0.05 1.42 -3.57
C GLN A 3 0.22 1.90 -5.01
N GLY A 4 1.46 2.25 -5.36
CA GLY A 4 1.77 2.67 -6.71
C GLY A 4 3.26 2.76 -6.95
N GLY A 5 3.62 3.09 -8.17
CA GLY A 5 5.01 3.17 -8.59
C GLY A 5 5.69 4.46 -8.15
N ILE A 6 6.99 4.36 -7.91
CA ILE A 6 7.84 5.52 -7.65
C ILE A 6 8.36 6.02 -8.99
N GLU A 7 8.15 7.29 -9.30
CA GLU A 7 8.63 7.88 -10.53
C GLU A 7 10.13 8.15 -10.45
N ARG A 8 10.77 8.20 -11.62
CA ARG A 8 12.21 8.44 -11.69
C ARG A 8 12.58 9.75 -11.00
N GLY A 9 13.52 9.66 -10.06
CA GLY A 9 13.96 10.83 -9.29
C GLY A 9 13.05 11.22 -8.14
N GLU A 10 11.93 10.51 -7.96
CA GLU A 10 10.99 10.80 -6.91
C GLU A 10 11.41 10.12 -5.61
N ASN A 11 11.27 10.85 -4.49
CA ASN A 11 11.51 10.30 -3.15
C ASN A 11 10.36 9.34 -2.80
N PRO A 12 10.64 8.17 -2.16
CA PRO A 12 9.59 7.22 -1.79
C PRO A 12 8.47 7.82 -0.92
N ARG A 13 8.77 8.72 0.01
CA ARG A 13 7.76 9.39 0.83
C ARG A 13 6.83 10.24 -0.01
N THR A 14 7.40 11.00 -0.94
CA THR A 14 6.64 11.84 -1.87
C THR A 14 5.75 10.97 -2.75
N ALA A 15 6.28 9.85 -3.24
CA ALA A 15 5.52 8.91 -4.05
C ALA A 15 4.34 8.34 -3.26
N ALA A 16 4.55 7.96 -1.99
CA ALA A 16 3.49 7.42 -1.14
C ALA A 16 2.35 8.42 -0.97
N LEU A 17 2.67 9.69 -0.71
CA LEU A 17 1.65 10.74 -0.55
C LEU A 17 0.92 11.03 -1.85
N ARG A 18 1.64 11.04 -2.97
CA ARG A 18 1.04 11.26 -4.29
C ARG A 18 0.08 10.13 -4.64
N GLU A 19 0.51 8.88 -4.48
CA GLU A 19 -0.33 7.72 -4.77
C GLU A 19 -1.56 7.68 -3.87
N LEU A 20 -1.39 8.03 -2.60
CA LEU A 20 -2.52 8.12 -1.67
C LEU A 20 -3.56 9.12 -2.17
N MET A 21 -3.12 10.30 -2.58
CA MET A 21 -4.03 11.33 -3.09
C MET A 21 -4.72 10.88 -4.38
N GLU A 22 -3.98 10.22 -5.28
CA GLU A 22 -4.54 9.72 -6.54
C GLU A 22 -5.58 8.62 -6.32
N GLU A 23 -5.39 7.78 -5.31
CA GLU A 23 -6.24 6.61 -5.10
C GLU A 23 -7.41 6.84 -4.14
N VAL A 24 -7.22 7.64 -3.10
CA VAL A 24 -8.26 7.85 -2.09
C VAL A 24 -8.69 9.31 -1.92
N GLY A 25 -8.18 10.20 -2.75
CA GLY A 25 -8.65 11.58 -2.81
C GLY A 25 -8.24 12.48 -1.65
N THR A 26 -7.34 12.03 -0.78
CA THR A 26 -6.87 12.83 0.36
C THR A 26 -5.41 12.57 0.65
N ASN A 27 -4.74 13.59 1.20
CA ASN A 27 -3.39 13.45 1.75
C ASN A 27 -3.33 13.99 3.19
N LYS A 28 -4.47 14.01 3.87
CA LYS A 28 -4.55 14.45 5.27
C LYS A 28 -4.02 13.36 6.19
N VAL A 29 -2.71 13.14 6.14
CA VAL A 29 -2.05 12.08 6.89
C VAL A 29 -0.73 12.59 7.47
N GLU A 30 -0.28 11.89 8.51
CA GLU A 30 1.04 12.05 9.10
C GLU A 30 1.79 10.74 8.93
N ILE A 31 2.98 10.79 8.34
CA ILE A 31 3.83 9.60 8.23
C ILE A 31 4.45 9.35 9.59
N ILE A 32 4.12 8.21 10.21
CA ILE A 32 4.61 7.82 11.54
C ILE A 32 5.90 7.02 11.43
N ALA A 33 5.98 6.12 10.45
CA ALA A 33 7.12 5.24 10.29
C ALA A 33 7.21 4.73 8.86
N GLU A 34 8.38 4.23 8.50
CA GLU A 34 8.59 3.57 7.22
C GLU A 34 9.40 2.30 7.43
N THR A 35 9.27 1.33 6.52
CA THR A 35 10.06 0.10 6.62
C THR A 35 11.54 0.43 6.40
N ASN A 36 12.41 -0.21 7.18
CA ASN A 36 13.85 0.00 7.06
C ASN A 36 14.39 -0.57 5.75
N GLU A 37 13.78 -1.67 5.29
CA GLU A 37 14.21 -2.38 4.11
C GLU A 37 13.11 -2.41 3.08
N TRP A 38 13.49 -2.67 1.82
CA TRP A 38 12.54 -2.94 0.75
C TRP A 38 12.03 -4.36 0.90
N PHE A 39 10.71 -4.53 0.85
CA PHE A 39 10.10 -5.86 0.90
C PHE A 39 9.87 -6.35 -0.51
N TYR A 40 10.27 -7.59 -0.76
CA TYR A 40 10.10 -8.24 -2.05
C TYR A 40 8.98 -9.28 -1.95
N TYR A 41 8.17 -9.38 -3.01
CA TYR A 41 7.25 -10.50 -3.14
C TYR A 41 7.20 -10.97 -4.59
N ASP A 42 6.98 -12.29 -4.75
CA ASP A 42 6.86 -12.90 -6.07
C ASP A 42 5.44 -12.79 -6.59
N LEU A 43 5.32 -12.57 -7.90
CA LEU A 43 4.03 -12.66 -8.57
C LEU A 43 3.86 -14.07 -9.12
N PRO A 44 2.63 -14.65 -9.02
CA PRO A 44 2.35 -15.90 -9.71
C PRO A 44 2.62 -15.75 -11.20
N PRO A 45 3.11 -16.81 -11.89
CA PRO A 45 3.48 -16.72 -13.32
C PRO A 45 2.38 -16.17 -14.22
N GLU A 46 1.12 -16.50 -13.96
CA GLU A 46 -0.01 -16.00 -14.74
C GLU A 46 -0.14 -14.48 -14.69
N PHE A 47 0.17 -13.86 -13.55
CA PHE A 47 0.14 -12.40 -13.41
C PHE A 47 1.36 -11.76 -14.06
N SER A 48 2.54 -12.35 -13.85
CA SER A 48 3.78 -11.85 -14.42
C SER A 48 3.72 -11.85 -15.95
N ASN A 49 3.30 -12.96 -16.54
CA ASN A 49 3.17 -13.08 -17.99
C ASN A 49 2.14 -12.11 -18.57
N LYS A 50 1.05 -11.91 -17.85
CA LYS A 50 -0.07 -11.10 -18.31
C LYS A 50 0.23 -9.60 -18.22
N LEU A 51 0.88 -9.15 -17.13
CA LEU A 51 1.09 -7.73 -16.88
C LEU A 51 2.37 -7.19 -17.52
N TRP A 52 3.41 -8.01 -17.65
CA TRP A 52 4.72 -7.53 -18.08
C TRP A 52 5.38 -8.43 -19.12
N ASN A 53 4.62 -9.28 -19.79
CA ASN A 53 5.14 -10.24 -20.78
C ASN A 53 6.25 -11.12 -20.20
N GLY A 54 6.13 -11.49 -18.93
CA GLY A 54 7.11 -12.32 -18.26
C GLY A 54 8.42 -11.64 -17.89
N ARG A 55 8.50 -10.31 -18.04
CA ARG A 55 9.74 -9.56 -17.76
C ARG A 55 10.07 -9.44 -16.29
N TYR A 56 9.06 -9.45 -15.43
CA TYR A 56 9.23 -9.29 -13.98
C TYR A 56 8.55 -10.44 -13.24
N ALA A 57 9.25 -11.00 -12.27
CA ALA A 57 8.74 -12.09 -11.43
C ALA A 57 8.12 -11.62 -10.12
N GLY A 58 8.27 -10.34 -9.77
CA GLY A 58 7.75 -9.80 -8.53
C GLY A 58 7.97 -8.31 -8.43
N GLN A 59 7.79 -7.78 -7.22
CA GLN A 59 7.97 -6.36 -6.92
C GLN A 59 8.75 -6.18 -5.63
N MET A 60 9.46 -5.05 -5.54
CA MET A 60 10.05 -4.57 -4.29
C MET A 60 9.25 -3.37 -3.82
N GLN A 61 8.89 -3.34 -2.54
CA GLN A 61 8.04 -2.29 -1.98
C GLN A 61 8.65 -1.66 -0.74
N LYS A 62 8.46 -0.36 -0.62
CA LYS A 62 8.72 0.42 0.58
C LYS A 62 7.37 0.77 1.17
N TRP A 63 7.19 0.51 2.47
CA TRP A 63 5.91 0.72 3.14
C TRP A 63 6.00 1.85 4.15
N PHE A 64 4.89 2.56 4.30
CA PHE A 64 4.76 3.70 5.22
C PHE A 64 3.55 3.50 6.10
N LEU A 65 3.74 3.69 7.40
CA LEU A 65 2.64 3.73 8.36
C LEU A 65 2.22 5.19 8.51
N MET A 66 0.95 5.46 8.27
CA MET A 66 0.40 6.81 8.30
C MET A 66 -0.77 6.89 9.27
N ARG A 67 -0.85 8.03 10.00
CA ARG A 67 -2.04 8.35 10.77
C ARG A 67 -2.94 9.23 9.93
N PHE A 68 -4.21 8.84 9.81
CA PHE A 68 -5.20 9.65 9.09
C PHE A 68 -5.64 10.80 9.99
N LEU A 69 -5.56 12.02 9.47
CA LEU A 69 -5.87 13.25 10.22
C LEU A 69 -7.19 13.89 9.78
N GLY A 70 -7.88 13.29 8.82
CA GLY A 70 -9.14 13.81 8.31
C GLY A 70 -10.34 13.02 8.83
N ASP A 71 -11.47 13.25 8.19
CA ASP A 71 -12.72 12.52 8.43
C ASP A 71 -12.97 11.54 7.30
N ASP A 72 -13.83 10.55 7.53
CA ASP A 72 -14.22 9.59 6.49
C ASP A 72 -14.73 10.30 5.22
N SER A 73 -15.37 11.46 5.37
CA SER A 73 -15.85 12.23 4.24
C SER A 73 -14.75 12.79 3.35
N ASP A 74 -13.52 12.83 3.83
CA ASP A 74 -12.36 13.25 3.03
C ASP A 74 -11.90 12.15 2.07
N ILE A 75 -12.28 10.90 2.33
CA ILE A 75 -11.90 9.77 1.49
C ILE A 75 -12.83 9.72 0.28
N ASN A 76 -12.25 9.79 -0.91
CA ASN A 76 -12.98 9.76 -2.17
C ASN A 76 -12.26 8.85 -3.16
N ILE A 77 -12.81 7.66 -3.37
CA ILE A 77 -12.24 6.69 -4.31
C ILE A 77 -12.71 6.91 -5.75
N ASN A 78 -13.62 7.87 -5.98
CA ASN A 78 -14.04 8.30 -7.32
C ASN A 78 -13.05 9.32 -7.87
N THR A 79 -11.81 8.90 -8.06
CA THR A 79 -10.75 9.77 -8.58
C THR A 79 -10.72 9.71 -10.11
N ALA A 80 -9.83 10.46 -10.73
CA ALA A 80 -9.71 10.50 -12.20
C ALA A 80 -9.45 9.12 -12.81
N HIS A 81 -8.70 8.27 -12.08
CA HIS A 81 -8.39 6.90 -12.51
C HIS A 81 -8.70 5.96 -11.34
N PRO A 82 -9.98 5.62 -11.13
CA PRO A 82 -10.39 4.83 -9.96
C PRO A 82 -9.71 3.46 -9.90
N GLU A 83 -9.10 3.17 -8.74
CA GLU A 83 -8.46 1.87 -8.47
C GLU A 83 -9.33 0.99 -7.57
N PHE A 84 -10.29 1.58 -6.84
CA PHE A 84 -11.10 0.88 -5.85
C PHE A 84 -12.59 1.05 -6.12
N ALA A 85 -13.34 -0.03 -5.87
CA ALA A 85 -14.80 -0.01 -5.96
C ALA A 85 -15.45 0.40 -4.63
N GLU A 86 -14.79 0.07 -3.51
CA GLU A 86 -15.28 0.38 -2.17
C GLU A 86 -14.13 0.41 -1.18
N TRP A 87 -14.37 0.97 0.00
CA TRP A 87 -13.38 1.00 1.07
C TRP A 87 -14.05 0.81 2.42
N SER A 88 -13.25 0.36 3.41
CA SER A 88 -13.71 0.25 4.79
C SER A 88 -12.50 0.31 5.73
N TRP A 89 -12.78 0.67 6.98
CA TRP A 89 -11.78 0.55 8.04
C TRP A 89 -11.80 -0.88 8.59
N ASN A 90 -10.63 -1.45 8.77
CA ASN A 90 -10.49 -2.81 9.31
C ASN A 90 -9.41 -2.81 10.38
N SER A 91 -9.52 -3.73 11.35
CA SER A 91 -8.49 -3.85 12.36
C SER A 91 -7.20 -4.38 11.73
N ILE A 92 -6.07 -3.85 12.18
CA ILE A 92 -4.76 -4.16 11.61
C ILE A 92 -4.45 -5.66 11.59
N PRO A 93 -4.66 -6.41 12.69
CA PRO A 93 -4.35 -7.85 12.69
C PRO A 93 -5.14 -8.68 11.67
N THR A 94 -6.27 -8.17 11.15
CA THR A 94 -7.07 -8.89 10.17
C THR A 94 -6.60 -8.67 8.73
N LEU A 95 -5.74 -7.68 8.47
CA LEU A 95 -5.35 -7.31 7.12
C LEU A 95 -4.74 -8.45 6.29
N PRO A 96 -3.83 -9.29 6.84
CA PRO A 96 -3.29 -10.40 6.04
C PRO A 96 -4.34 -11.39 5.56
N ALA A 97 -5.44 -11.55 6.33
CA ALA A 97 -6.52 -12.46 5.95
C ALA A 97 -7.43 -11.90 4.86
N LEU A 98 -7.39 -10.58 4.64
CA LEU A 98 -8.27 -9.89 3.69
C LEU A 98 -7.65 -9.69 2.30
N ILE A 99 -6.41 -10.10 2.11
CA ILE A 99 -5.70 -9.91 0.85
C ILE A 99 -5.57 -11.22 0.09
N VAL A 100 -5.29 -11.13 -1.22
CA VAL A 100 -5.04 -12.32 -2.04
C VAL A 100 -3.87 -13.13 -1.50
N ASP A 101 -3.93 -14.46 -1.69
CA ASP A 101 -3.01 -15.40 -1.04
C ASP A 101 -1.53 -15.07 -1.23
N PHE A 102 -1.12 -14.71 -2.43
CA PHE A 102 0.31 -14.48 -2.69
C PHE A 102 0.86 -13.21 -2.01
N LYS A 103 0.00 -12.37 -1.43
CA LYS A 103 0.40 -11.17 -0.69
C LYS A 103 0.26 -11.33 0.81
N LYS A 104 -0.27 -12.45 1.31
CA LYS A 104 -0.50 -12.63 2.76
C LYS A 104 0.77 -12.54 3.57
N ASP A 105 1.84 -13.19 3.12
CA ASP A 105 3.12 -13.14 3.83
C ASP A 105 3.71 -11.74 3.85
N LEU A 106 3.59 -11.01 2.74
CA LEU A 106 4.03 -9.63 2.66
C LEU A 106 3.30 -8.76 3.68
N TYR A 107 1.97 -8.87 3.73
CA TYR A 107 1.16 -8.09 4.66
C TYR A 107 1.46 -8.43 6.11
N ALA A 108 1.67 -9.73 6.40
CA ALA A 108 2.04 -10.15 7.75
C ALA A 108 3.38 -9.55 8.17
N ARG A 109 4.35 -9.51 7.27
CA ARG A 109 5.66 -8.90 7.53
C ARG A 109 5.55 -7.40 7.76
N VAL A 110 4.75 -6.70 6.96
CA VAL A 110 4.51 -5.26 7.11
C VAL A 110 3.86 -4.97 8.47
N VAL A 111 2.81 -5.72 8.81
CA VAL A 111 2.12 -5.56 10.10
C VAL A 111 3.10 -5.79 11.26
N ASN A 112 3.92 -6.82 11.16
CA ASN A 112 4.91 -7.14 12.20
C ASN A 112 5.98 -6.04 12.32
N GLU A 113 6.45 -5.51 11.21
CA GLU A 113 7.45 -4.43 11.18
C GLU A 113 6.96 -3.18 11.92
N PHE A 114 5.68 -2.86 11.77
CA PHE A 114 5.09 -1.68 12.40
C PHE A 114 4.43 -1.96 13.74
N ALA A 115 4.52 -3.19 14.26
CA ALA A 115 3.78 -3.61 15.46
C ALA A 115 4.04 -2.71 16.68
N SER A 116 5.27 -2.21 16.85
CA SER A 116 5.60 -1.33 17.97
C SER A 116 4.90 0.03 17.92
N HIS A 117 4.34 0.40 16.77
CA HIS A 117 3.62 1.67 16.58
C HIS A 117 2.11 1.52 16.74
N PHE A 118 1.60 0.29 16.84
CA PHE A 118 0.18 0.05 17.05
C PHE A 118 -0.07 0.09 18.54
N GLY A 119 -0.20 1.30 19.05
CA GLY A 119 -0.26 1.51 20.46
C GLY A 119 -1.50 0.95 21.12
N ASP A 120 -1.38 0.76 22.37
CA ASP A 120 -2.44 0.43 23.27
C ASP A 120 -3.14 1.70 23.71
#